data_9c829a89057061d5ae621fba8a296175
#
_entry.id   9c829a89057061d5ae621fba8a296175
#
_cell.length_a   1.000
_cell.length_b   1.000
_cell.length_c   1.000
_cell.angle_alpha   90.00
_cell.angle_beta   90.00
_cell.angle_gamma   90.00
#
_symmetry.space_group_name_H-M   'P 1'
#
loop_
_entity.id
_entity.type
_entity.pdbx_description
1 polymer ?
#
loop_
_entity_poly.entity_id
_entity_poly.type
_entity_poly.pdbx_seq_one_letter_code
_entity_poly.pdbx_strand_id
1 'polypeptide(L)'
;MVLLIALISPKYSLAEEKIEVVPLIQTSKGLSGESFNYLEGEPELRLLRVKIPVGLKTPIHKHPSPMLIHVTRGKLKHVRGRVINTFRAGDVFVESNNGGEHYVKNIGKK
;
A
#
# COMPACT_ATOMS: atom_id res chain seq x y z
N MET A 1 7.94 -8.98 -63.98
CA MET A 1 7.88 -8.03 -62.87
C MET A 1 7.32 -8.72 -61.68
N VAL A 2 8.17 -9.04 -60.71
CA VAL A 2 7.74 -9.69 -59.47
C VAL A 2 7.45 -8.57 -58.50
N LEU A 3 6.19 -8.37 -58.20
CA LEU A 3 5.80 -7.50 -57.11
C LEU A 3 6.05 -8.25 -55.80
N LEU A 4 7.16 -7.98 -55.17
CA LEU A 4 7.40 -8.44 -53.82
C LEU A 4 6.57 -7.53 -52.92
N ILE A 5 5.33 -7.95 -52.68
CA ILE A 5 4.61 -7.43 -51.55
C ILE A 5 5.28 -8.10 -50.36
N ALA A 6 6.22 -7.41 -49.78
CA ALA A 6 6.59 -7.76 -48.42
C ALA A 6 5.34 -7.62 -47.58
N LEU A 7 4.66 -8.74 -47.40
CA LEU A 7 3.73 -8.88 -46.32
C LEU A 7 4.54 -8.66 -45.03
N ILE A 8 4.64 -7.40 -44.68
CA ILE A 8 4.95 -7.05 -43.33
C ILE A 8 3.71 -7.51 -42.55
N SER A 9 3.65 -8.82 -42.24
CA SER A 9 2.79 -9.25 -41.19
C SER A 9 3.25 -8.45 -39.99
N PRO A 10 2.38 -7.60 -39.42
CA PRO A 10 2.71 -6.99 -38.16
C PRO A 10 3.08 -8.15 -37.25
N LYS A 11 4.29 -8.13 -36.78
CA LYS A 11 4.69 -9.06 -35.71
C LYS A 11 3.92 -8.65 -34.48
N TYR A 12 2.63 -8.98 -34.49
CA TYR A 12 1.92 -9.09 -33.23
C TYR A 12 2.49 -10.37 -32.62
N SER A 13 3.52 -10.22 -31.80
CA SER A 13 3.76 -11.22 -30.83
C SER A 13 2.51 -11.25 -29.96
N LEU A 14 1.65 -12.20 -30.21
CA LEU A 14 0.69 -12.62 -29.22
C LEU A 14 1.53 -13.12 -28.04
N ALA A 15 2.00 -12.17 -27.23
CA ALA A 15 2.55 -12.53 -25.95
C ALA A 15 1.45 -13.30 -25.24
N GLU A 16 1.69 -14.59 -24.99
CA GLU A 16 0.78 -15.35 -24.15
C GLU A 16 0.54 -14.55 -22.89
N GLU A 17 -0.73 -14.27 -22.61
CA GLU A 17 -1.11 -13.67 -21.36
C GLU A 17 -0.67 -14.61 -20.24
N LYS A 18 0.21 -14.12 -19.39
CA LYS A 18 0.70 -14.85 -18.22
C LYS A 18 0.07 -14.28 -16.98
N ILE A 19 -0.19 -15.14 -16.02
CA ILE A 19 -0.56 -14.71 -14.68
C ILE A 19 0.68 -14.03 -14.07
N GLU A 20 0.55 -12.77 -13.72
CA GLU A 20 1.57 -12.03 -13.03
C GLU A 20 1.27 -11.97 -11.54
N VAL A 21 2.28 -12.24 -10.74
CA VAL A 21 2.21 -12.08 -9.28
C VAL A 21 3.31 -11.15 -8.86
N VAL A 22 2.92 -9.96 -8.45
CA VAL A 22 3.85 -8.93 -8.00
C VAL A 22 3.63 -8.69 -6.52
N PRO A 23 4.56 -9.05 -5.64
CA PRO A 23 4.45 -8.69 -4.24
C PRO A 23 4.60 -7.17 -4.07
N LEU A 24 3.61 -6.53 -3.51
CA LEU A 24 3.65 -5.09 -3.23
C LEU A 24 4.41 -4.80 -1.93
N ILE A 25 4.38 -5.73 -1.00
CA ILE A 25 5.14 -5.68 0.25
C ILE A 25 5.30 -7.10 0.80
N GLN A 26 6.43 -7.36 1.40
CA GLN A 26 6.68 -8.58 2.18
C GLN A 26 7.60 -8.19 3.32
N THR A 27 7.13 -8.30 4.54
CA THR A 27 7.87 -7.84 5.70
C THR A 27 7.42 -8.54 6.97
N SER A 28 8.33 -8.66 7.92
CA SER A 28 8.05 -9.06 9.31
C SER A 28 8.14 -7.87 10.28
N LYS A 29 8.30 -6.67 9.74
CA LYS A 29 8.46 -5.44 10.51
C LYS A 29 7.42 -4.41 10.10
N GLY A 30 7.01 -3.58 11.05
CA GLY A 30 6.24 -2.38 10.78
C GLY A 30 7.07 -1.29 10.11
N LEU A 31 6.42 -0.20 9.72
CA LEU A 31 7.04 0.90 8.99
C LEU A 31 8.16 1.60 9.76
N SER A 32 8.17 1.53 11.08
CA SER A 32 9.20 2.11 11.94
C SER A 32 10.27 1.09 12.39
N GLY A 33 10.27 -0.08 11.79
CA GLY A 33 11.28 -1.13 12.07
C GLY A 33 10.95 -2.06 13.23
N GLU A 34 9.86 -1.82 13.95
CA GLU A 34 9.42 -2.69 15.05
C GLU A 34 8.79 -3.99 14.54
N SER A 35 9.00 -5.07 15.27
CA SER A 35 8.30 -6.33 14.99
C SER A 35 6.83 -6.21 15.32
N PHE A 36 6.01 -7.01 14.67
CA PHE A 36 4.61 -7.17 15.01
C PHE A 36 4.32 -8.60 15.42
N ASN A 37 3.24 -8.78 16.18
CA ASN A 37 2.77 -10.08 16.61
C ASN A 37 1.33 -10.30 16.16
N TYR A 38 1.00 -11.52 15.78
CA TYR A 38 -0.39 -11.91 15.65
C TYR A 38 -1.00 -12.06 17.04
N LEU A 39 -2.28 -11.69 17.15
CA LEU A 39 -3.01 -11.86 18.39
C LEU A 39 -3.33 -13.35 18.60
N GLU A 40 -3.35 -13.74 19.87
CA GLU A 40 -3.86 -15.05 20.27
C GLU A 40 -5.39 -15.05 20.24
N GLY A 41 -5.98 -16.24 20.14
CA GLY A 41 -7.41 -16.45 20.15
C GLY A 41 -7.99 -16.75 18.77
N GLU A 42 -9.29 -16.57 18.64
CA GLU A 42 -10.00 -16.82 17.37
C GLU A 42 -9.59 -15.81 16.30
N PRO A 43 -9.11 -16.26 15.15
CA PRO A 43 -8.65 -15.34 14.11
C PRO A 43 -9.82 -14.61 13.44
N GLU A 44 -9.63 -13.32 13.20
CA GLU A 44 -10.57 -12.48 12.44
C GLU A 44 -9.79 -11.60 11.47
N LEU A 45 -10.23 -11.56 10.24
CA LEU A 45 -9.70 -10.64 9.22
C LEU A 45 -10.73 -9.55 8.95
N ARG A 46 -10.25 -8.31 8.89
CA ARG A 46 -11.07 -7.16 8.51
C ARG A 46 -10.42 -6.42 7.35
N LEU A 47 -11.21 -6.12 6.34
CA LEU A 47 -10.83 -5.20 5.28
C LEU A 47 -11.66 -3.94 5.42
N LEU A 48 -11.00 -2.81 5.68
CA LEU A 48 -11.65 -1.54 5.91
C LEU A 48 -11.29 -0.54 4.82
N ARG A 49 -12.26 0.26 4.42
CA ARG A 49 -12.01 1.47 3.65
C ARG A 49 -12.03 2.65 4.62
N VAL A 50 -10.92 3.36 4.70
CA VAL A 50 -10.79 4.54 5.54
C VAL A 50 -10.64 5.76 4.64
N LYS A 51 -11.51 6.74 4.82
CA LYS A 51 -11.43 8.03 4.13
C LYS A 51 -11.10 9.11 5.14
N ILE A 52 -9.99 9.81 4.90
CA ILE A 52 -9.59 10.98 5.67
C ILE A 52 -9.77 12.20 4.76
N PRO A 53 -10.74 13.07 5.02
CA PRO A 53 -10.94 14.28 4.22
C PRO A 53 -9.67 15.15 4.17
N VAL A 54 -9.52 15.91 3.10
CA VAL A 54 -8.38 16.81 2.92
C VAL A 54 -8.22 17.74 4.11
N GLY A 55 -7.00 17.81 4.63
CA GLY A 55 -6.63 18.66 5.78
C GLY A 55 -6.96 18.06 7.14
N LEU A 56 -7.77 17.01 7.22
CA LEU A 56 -8.07 16.35 8.48
C LEU A 56 -7.00 15.32 8.84
N LYS A 57 -6.94 15.04 10.12
CA LYS A 57 -6.08 14.00 10.68
C LYS A 57 -6.84 13.10 11.62
N THR A 58 -6.36 11.87 11.75
CA THR A 58 -6.88 10.94 12.76
C THR A 58 -6.53 11.44 14.16
N PRO A 59 -7.29 11.05 15.19
CA PRO A 59 -6.80 11.15 16.56
C PRO A 59 -5.47 10.43 16.74
N ILE A 60 -4.71 10.81 17.75
CA ILE A 60 -3.54 10.04 18.14
C ILE A 60 -4.02 8.68 18.66
N HIS A 61 -3.48 7.62 18.10
CA HIS A 61 -3.92 6.26 18.40
C HIS A 61 -2.79 5.25 18.18
N LYS A 62 -3.02 4.05 18.62
CA LYS A 62 -2.19 2.88 18.33
C LYS A 62 -3.07 1.69 17.96
N HIS A 63 -2.48 0.68 17.38
CA HIS A 63 -3.21 -0.48 16.88
C HIS A 63 -3.07 -1.68 17.82
N PRO A 64 -4.17 -2.38 18.13
CA PRO A 64 -4.11 -3.61 18.93
C PRO A 64 -3.62 -4.81 18.10
N SER A 65 -3.67 -4.72 16.77
CA SER A 65 -3.26 -5.78 15.85
C SER A 65 -2.46 -5.20 14.69
N PRO A 66 -1.61 -6.01 14.03
CA PRO A 66 -0.91 -5.53 12.84
C PRO A 66 -1.90 -5.19 11.73
N MET A 67 -1.58 -4.17 10.95
CA MET A 67 -2.40 -3.70 9.83
C MET A 67 -1.56 -3.57 8.58
N LEU A 68 -2.10 -4.05 7.47
CA LEU A 68 -1.56 -3.81 6.15
C LEU A 68 -2.37 -2.67 5.51
N ILE A 69 -1.67 -1.61 5.11
CA ILE A 69 -2.31 -0.43 4.55
C ILE A 69 -1.88 -0.25 3.10
N HIS A 70 -2.86 -0.06 2.22
CA HIS A 70 -2.65 0.32 0.84
C HIS A 70 -3.31 1.67 0.60
N VAL A 71 -2.51 2.67 0.26
CA VAL A 71 -3.02 4.00 -0.09
C VAL A 71 -3.54 3.95 -1.52
N THR A 72 -4.84 4.13 -1.70
CA THR A 72 -5.47 4.05 -3.02
C THR A 72 -5.66 5.41 -3.67
N ARG A 73 -5.64 6.49 -2.88
CA ARG A 73 -5.87 7.85 -3.38
C ARG A 73 -5.25 8.87 -2.44
N GLY A 74 -4.73 9.94 -3.01
CA GLY A 74 -4.27 11.10 -2.25
C GLY A 74 -2.85 10.98 -1.71
N LYS A 75 -2.58 11.74 -0.67
CA LYS A 75 -1.28 11.83 -0.03
C LYS A 75 -1.43 11.92 1.47
N LEU A 76 -0.78 11.04 2.18
CA LEU A 76 -0.85 10.93 3.63
C LEU A 76 0.48 11.28 4.28
N LYS A 77 0.42 11.97 5.39
CA LYS A 77 1.53 12.17 6.31
C LYS A 77 1.28 11.33 7.56
N HIS A 78 2.20 10.43 7.85
CA HIS A 78 2.20 9.60 9.06
C HIS A 78 3.19 10.18 10.05
N VAL A 79 2.74 10.47 11.26
CA VAL A 79 3.55 11.10 12.31
C VAL A 79 3.56 10.23 13.55
N ARG A 80 4.75 9.81 13.93
CA ARG A 80 5.02 9.06 15.18
C ARG A 80 6.14 9.76 15.91
N GLY A 81 5.81 10.53 16.96
CA GLY A 81 6.79 11.37 17.62
C GLY A 81 7.42 12.36 16.65
N ARG A 82 8.74 12.30 16.48
CA ARG A 82 9.50 13.13 15.53
C ARG A 82 9.66 12.49 14.15
N VAL A 83 9.23 11.23 13.99
CA VAL A 83 9.37 10.50 12.74
C VAL A 83 8.17 10.77 11.86
N ILE A 84 8.44 11.29 10.66
CA ILE A 84 7.42 11.63 9.67
C ILE A 84 7.69 10.80 8.42
N ASN A 85 6.67 10.09 7.96
CA ASN A 85 6.66 9.42 6.67
C ASN A 85 5.53 9.96 5.81
N THR A 86 5.75 10.01 4.51
CA THR A 86 4.74 10.44 3.55
C THR A 86 4.45 9.31 2.59
N PHE A 87 3.16 9.05 2.37
CA PHE A 87 2.67 8.00 1.47
C PHE A 87 1.75 8.60 0.41
N ARG A 88 1.82 8.04 -0.78
CA ARG A 88 1.02 8.44 -1.94
C ARG A 88 0.20 7.27 -2.43
N ALA A 89 -0.76 7.55 -3.31
CA ALA A 89 -1.51 6.51 -4.00
C ALA A 89 -0.58 5.45 -4.59
N GLY A 90 -0.87 4.18 -4.30
CA GLY A 90 -0.06 3.04 -4.69
C GLY A 90 0.90 2.55 -3.60
N ASP A 91 1.22 3.36 -2.62
CA ASP A 91 2.11 2.96 -1.53
C ASP A 91 1.43 1.97 -0.59
N VAL A 92 2.25 1.06 -0.07
CA VAL A 92 1.83 0.03 0.88
C VAL A 92 2.77 0.07 2.09
N PHE A 93 2.21 -0.02 3.27
CA PHE A 93 3.01 -0.10 4.49
C PHE A 93 2.31 -0.94 5.56
N VAL A 94 3.06 -1.34 6.56
CA VAL A 94 2.57 -2.13 7.69
C VAL A 94 2.64 -1.29 8.96
N GLU A 95 1.51 -1.21 9.66
CA GLU A 95 1.46 -0.72 11.03
C GLU A 95 1.58 -1.89 11.99
N SER A 96 2.59 -1.84 12.83
CA SER A 96 2.77 -2.81 13.89
C SER A 96 1.84 -2.51 15.07
N ASN A 97 1.41 -3.56 15.76
CA ASN A 97 0.77 -3.41 17.06
C ASN A 97 1.75 -3.02 18.19
N ASN A 98 3.04 -2.96 17.88
CA ASN A 98 4.11 -2.52 18.78
C ASN A 98 4.70 -1.15 18.40
N GLY A 99 4.10 -0.45 17.44
CA GLY A 99 4.65 0.77 16.88
C GLY A 99 4.43 2.04 17.71
N GLY A 100 3.59 1.98 18.72
CA GLY A 100 3.27 3.13 19.55
C GLY A 100 2.27 4.11 18.93
N GLU A 101 2.09 5.23 19.61
CA GLU A 101 1.10 6.24 19.22
C GLU A 101 1.53 7.02 17.98
N HIS A 102 0.56 7.27 17.12
CA HIS A 102 0.75 8.04 15.90
C HIS A 102 -0.57 8.67 15.43
N TYR A 103 -0.48 9.54 14.43
CA TYR A 103 -1.63 10.01 13.66
C TYR A 103 -1.29 10.05 12.18
N VAL A 104 -2.32 10.08 11.37
CA VAL A 104 -2.23 10.20 9.91
C VAL A 104 -3.04 11.42 9.48
N LYS A 105 -2.46 12.25 8.63
CA LYS A 105 -3.10 13.44 8.08
C LYS A 105 -3.17 13.36 6.57
N ASN A 106 -4.32 13.73 6.01
CA ASN A 106 -4.42 13.94 4.57
C ASN A 106 -3.83 15.30 4.21
N ILE A 107 -2.68 15.28 3.54
CA ILE A 107 -1.97 16.47 3.06
C ILE A 107 -2.06 16.63 1.55
N GLY A 108 -2.88 15.81 0.89
CA GLY A 108 -3.11 15.85 -0.55
C GLY A 108 -4.21 16.84 -0.92
N LYS A 109 -4.62 16.72 -2.18
CA LYS A 109 -5.73 17.49 -2.76
C LYS A 109 -7.00 16.64 -2.92
N LYS A 110 -6.90 15.37 -2.50
CA LYS A 110 -7.98 14.37 -2.62
C LYS A 110 -8.17 13.59 -1.34
#